data_a52f3bfc424db47db270f0e452a82586
#
_entry.id   a52f3bfc424db47db270f0e452a82586
#
_cell.length_a   1.000
_cell.length_b   1.000
_cell.length_c   1.000
_cell.angle_alpha   90.00
_cell.angle_beta   90.00
_cell.angle_gamma   90.00
#
_symmetry.space_group_name_H-M   'P 1'
#
loop_
_entity.id
_entity.type
_entity.pdbx_description
1 polymer ?
#
loop_
_entity_poly.entity_id
_entity_poly.type
_entity_poly.pdbx_seq_one_letter_code
_entity_poly.pdbx_strand_id
1 'polypeptide(L)'
;MNAYAGLLSDEETKHNLQACKKGQYSSSNNQGISKSVLDRYCVCYVNKIDQNLTQKDIKYFKENGTYPERYNQVVFESSKQCYLKEIAK
;
A
#
# COMPACT_ATOMS: atom_id res chain seq x y z
N MET A 1 -8.39 -15.12 10.45
CA MET A 1 -9.02 -14.20 9.48
C MET A 1 -7.96 -13.32 8.85
N ASN A 2 -7.95 -13.24 7.54
CA ASN A 2 -7.00 -12.40 6.83
C ASN A 2 -7.36 -10.93 7.01
N ALA A 3 -6.39 -10.11 7.44
CA ALA A 3 -6.58 -8.67 7.58
C ALA A 3 -6.77 -7.95 6.23
N TYR A 4 -6.45 -8.63 5.13
CA TYR A 4 -6.50 -8.07 3.78
C TYR A 4 -7.64 -8.73 3.03
N ALA A 5 -8.74 -8.02 2.86
CA ALA A 5 -9.96 -8.56 2.25
C ALA A 5 -10.03 -8.34 0.73
N GLY A 6 -8.87 -8.15 0.08
CA GLY A 6 -8.83 -7.81 -1.34
C GLY A 6 -8.51 -8.99 -2.25
N LEU A 7 -8.13 -8.68 -3.48
CA LEU A 7 -7.91 -9.65 -4.55
C LEU A 7 -6.49 -10.22 -4.60
N LEU A 8 -5.57 -9.62 -3.87
CA LEU A 8 -4.19 -10.08 -3.86
C LEU A 8 -4.05 -11.32 -2.98
N SER A 9 -3.16 -12.23 -3.37
CA SER A 9 -2.81 -13.37 -2.53
C SER A 9 -2.07 -12.90 -1.28
N ASP A 10 -2.01 -13.76 -0.26
CA ASP A 10 -1.26 -13.48 0.97
C ASP A 10 0.22 -13.22 0.67
N GLU A 11 0.78 -13.94 -0.29
CA GLU A 11 2.18 -13.79 -0.68
C GLU A 11 2.43 -12.45 -1.37
N GLU A 12 1.54 -12.04 -2.26
CA GLU A 12 1.61 -10.74 -2.92
C GLU A 12 1.47 -9.60 -1.91
N THR A 13 0.54 -9.74 -0.98
CA THR A 13 0.33 -8.76 0.09
C THR A 13 1.57 -8.63 0.97
N LYS A 14 2.18 -9.75 1.34
CA LYS A 14 3.40 -9.78 2.13
C LYS A 14 4.56 -9.09 1.41
N HIS A 15 4.70 -9.37 0.11
CA HIS A 15 5.73 -8.73 -0.71
C HIS A 15 5.54 -7.22 -0.76
N ASN A 16 4.31 -6.77 -1.00
CA ASN A 16 3.98 -5.35 -1.07
C ASN A 16 4.22 -4.66 0.28
N LEU A 17 3.89 -5.33 1.37
CA LEU A 17 4.11 -4.81 2.71
C LEU A 17 5.60 -4.62 3.00
N GLN A 18 6.42 -5.60 2.66
CA GLN A 18 7.87 -5.51 2.85
C GLN A 18 8.48 -4.40 1.99
N ALA A 19 8.03 -4.25 0.75
CA ALA A 19 8.51 -3.20 -0.13
C ALA A 19 8.15 -1.80 0.42
N CYS A 20 6.93 -1.64 0.95
CA CYS A 20 6.51 -0.40 1.59
C CYS A 20 7.41 -0.07 2.79
N LYS A 21 7.60 -1.03 3.69
CA LYS A 21 8.44 -0.84 4.89
C LYS A 21 9.85 -0.42 4.53
N LYS A 22 10.46 -1.12 3.58
CA LYS A 22 11.81 -0.82 3.12
C LYS A 22 11.91 0.62 2.60
N GLY A 23 10.94 1.03 1.78
CA GLY A 23 10.89 2.39 1.25
C GLY A 23 10.73 3.44 2.34
N GLN A 24 9.85 3.18 3.31
CA GLN A 24 9.60 4.13 4.40
C GLN A 24 10.80 4.24 5.34
N TYR A 25 11.46 3.13 5.66
CA TYR A 25 12.62 3.14 6.55
C TYR A 25 13.78 3.92 5.96
N SER A 26 13.96 3.88 4.65
CA SER A 26 15.08 4.55 3.97
C SER A 26 14.78 5.99 3.56
N SER A 27 13.55 6.45 3.74
CA SER A 27 13.19 7.83 3.37
C SER A 27 13.75 8.83 4.37
N SER A 28 14.47 9.84 3.88
CA SER A 28 14.99 10.92 4.71
C SER A 28 13.87 11.74 5.36
N ASN A 29 12.69 11.76 4.75
CA ASN A 29 11.52 12.48 5.28
C ASN A 29 10.97 11.84 6.54
N ASN A 30 11.34 10.59 6.83
CA ASN A 30 10.82 9.83 7.95
C ASN A 30 11.81 9.74 9.12
N GLN A 31 12.87 10.56 9.11
CA GLN A 31 13.81 10.61 10.23
C GLN A 31 13.08 11.03 11.51
N GLY A 32 13.33 10.30 12.59
CA GLY A 32 12.69 10.57 13.87
C GLY A 32 11.33 9.89 14.04
N ILE A 33 10.79 9.24 13.00
CA ILE A 33 9.56 8.48 13.10
C ILE A 33 9.91 7.04 13.44
N SER A 34 9.24 6.47 14.45
CA SER A 34 9.53 5.11 14.89
C SER A 34 9.13 4.09 13.82
N LYS A 35 9.84 2.97 13.80
CA LYS A 35 9.51 1.88 12.87
C LYS A 35 8.11 1.33 13.09
N SER A 36 7.64 1.27 14.34
CA SER A 36 6.29 0.78 14.60
C SER A 36 5.22 1.67 13.98
N VAL A 37 5.43 2.98 13.95
CA VAL A 37 4.51 3.91 13.29
C VAL A 37 4.56 3.70 11.77
N LEU A 38 5.75 3.57 11.20
CA LEU A 38 5.92 3.32 9.77
C LEU A 38 5.32 1.98 9.37
N ASP A 39 5.43 0.97 10.21
CA ASP A 39 4.82 -0.34 9.96
C ASP A 39 3.29 -0.23 9.92
N ARG A 40 2.70 0.50 10.83
CA ARG A 40 1.24 0.73 10.81
C ARG A 40 0.80 1.49 9.57
N TYR A 41 1.59 2.48 9.16
CA TYR A 41 1.32 3.19 7.90
C TYR A 41 1.32 2.23 6.72
N CYS A 42 2.31 1.35 6.64
CA CYS A 42 2.43 0.41 5.53
C CYS A 42 1.28 -0.60 5.52
N VAL A 43 0.87 -1.11 6.68
CA VAL A 43 -0.29 -2.00 6.77
C VAL A 43 -1.55 -1.30 6.26
N CYS A 44 -1.77 -0.07 6.71
CA CYS A 44 -2.89 0.75 6.24
C CYS A 44 -2.84 0.95 4.72
N TYR A 45 -1.69 1.34 4.20
CA TYR A 45 -1.48 1.66 2.79
C TYR A 45 -1.73 0.45 1.90
N VAL A 46 -1.09 -0.67 2.20
CA VAL A 46 -1.23 -1.91 1.41
C VAL A 46 -2.67 -2.41 1.44
N ASN A 47 -3.29 -2.37 2.61
CA ASN A 47 -4.68 -2.80 2.78
C ASN A 47 -5.64 -1.93 1.95
N LYS A 48 -5.47 -0.62 1.98
CA LYS A 48 -6.34 0.29 1.20
C LYS A 48 -6.17 0.09 -0.30
N ILE A 49 -4.95 -0.10 -0.77
CA ILE A 49 -4.71 -0.37 -2.18
C ILE A 49 -5.39 -1.66 -2.59
N ASP A 50 -5.21 -2.73 -1.80
CA ASP A 50 -5.81 -4.03 -2.11
C ASP A 50 -7.34 -3.95 -2.13
N GLN A 51 -7.93 -3.24 -1.18
CA GLN A 51 -9.39 -3.05 -1.12
C GLN A 51 -9.94 -2.27 -2.32
N ASN A 52 -9.14 -1.41 -2.92
CA ASN A 52 -9.56 -0.58 -4.04
C ASN A 52 -9.19 -1.14 -5.41
N LEU A 53 -8.45 -2.24 -5.46
CA LEU A 53 -8.20 -2.95 -6.71
C LEU A 53 -9.44 -3.73 -7.13
N THR A 54 -9.71 -3.71 -8.44
CA THR A 54 -10.79 -4.51 -9.03
C THR A 54 -10.19 -5.63 -9.87
N GLN A 55 -11.01 -6.63 -10.20
CA GLN A 55 -10.57 -7.69 -11.11
C GLN A 55 -10.17 -7.11 -12.46
N LYS A 56 -10.82 -6.04 -12.90
CA LYS A 56 -10.50 -5.34 -14.12
C LYS A 56 -9.09 -4.76 -14.07
N ASP A 57 -8.70 -4.19 -12.92
CA ASP A 57 -7.34 -3.66 -12.72
C ASP A 57 -6.30 -4.77 -12.78
N ILE A 58 -6.57 -5.91 -12.16
CA ILE A 58 -5.67 -7.07 -12.16
C ILE A 58 -5.50 -7.61 -13.58
N LYS A 59 -6.60 -7.72 -14.32
CA LYS A 59 -6.57 -8.16 -15.72
C LYS A 59 -5.73 -7.21 -16.57
N TYR A 60 -5.91 -5.91 -16.38
CA TYR A 60 -5.15 -4.90 -17.12
C TYR A 60 -3.65 -5.08 -16.85
N PHE A 61 -3.27 -5.26 -15.58
CA PHE A 61 -1.87 -5.48 -15.23
C PHE A 61 -1.29 -6.73 -15.90
N LYS A 62 -2.05 -7.84 -15.91
CA LYS A 62 -1.59 -9.08 -16.56
C LYS A 62 -1.39 -8.91 -18.06
N GLU A 63 -2.21 -8.08 -18.70
CA GLU A 63 -2.14 -7.87 -20.16
C GLU A 63 -1.08 -6.83 -20.54
N ASN A 64 -0.80 -5.85 -19.69
CA ASN A 64 0.01 -4.68 -20.05
C ASN A 64 1.29 -4.54 -19.22
N GLY A 65 1.47 -5.32 -18.16
CA GLY A 65 2.63 -5.23 -17.28
C GLY A 65 2.62 -4.03 -16.34
N THR A 66 1.55 -3.24 -16.38
CA THR A 66 1.40 -2.07 -15.50
C THR A 66 -0.08 -1.90 -15.17
N TYR A 67 -0.37 -1.22 -14.06
CA TYR A 67 -1.74 -0.91 -13.67
C TYR A 67 -2.30 0.24 -14.50
N PRO A 68 -3.65 0.36 -14.63
CA PRO A 68 -4.25 1.47 -15.35
C PRO A 68 -4.02 2.79 -14.64
N GLU A 69 -4.20 3.89 -15.37
CA GLU A 69 -3.93 5.24 -14.85
C GLU A 69 -4.69 5.56 -13.57
N ARG A 70 -5.92 5.09 -13.42
CA ARG A 70 -6.69 5.31 -12.20
C ARG A 70 -6.00 4.75 -10.95
N TYR A 71 -5.10 3.77 -11.09
CA TYR A 71 -4.34 3.22 -9.98
C TYR A 71 -3.47 4.28 -9.31
N ASN A 72 -2.96 5.24 -10.07
CA ASN A 72 -2.17 6.33 -9.52
C ASN A 72 -2.98 7.14 -8.51
N GLN A 73 -4.27 7.36 -8.78
CA GLN A 73 -5.17 8.04 -7.85
C GLN A 73 -5.42 7.20 -6.61
N VAL A 74 -5.61 5.89 -6.77
CA VAL A 74 -5.78 4.97 -5.63
C VAL A 74 -4.54 5.03 -4.73
N VAL A 75 -3.34 5.00 -5.31
CA VAL A 75 -2.08 5.11 -4.56
C VAL A 75 -2.01 6.43 -3.80
N PHE A 76 -2.29 7.53 -4.48
CA PHE A 76 -2.23 8.86 -3.86
C PHE A 76 -3.21 9.00 -2.70
N GLU A 77 -4.47 8.60 -2.90
CA GLU A 77 -5.49 8.71 -1.86
C GLU A 77 -5.20 7.78 -0.68
N SER A 78 -4.75 6.57 -0.95
CA SER A 78 -4.39 5.60 0.10
C SER A 78 -3.23 6.11 0.94
N SER A 79 -2.19 6.63 0.29
CA SER A 79 -1.04 7.19 0.96
C SER A 79 -1.43 8.38 1.85
N LYS A 80 -2.22 9.30 1.31
CA LYS A 80 -2.68 10.49 2.05
C LYS A 80 -3.50 10.11 3.27
N GLN A 81 -4.47 9.23 3.12
CA GLN A 81 -5.35 8.84 4.21
C GLN A 81 -4.57 8.12 5.31
N CYS A 82 -3.66 7.22 4.92
CA CYS A 82 -2.87 6.47 5.89
C CYS A 82 -1.84 7.36 6.59
N TYR A 83 -1.27 8.33 5.87
CA TYR A 83 -0.36 9.31 6.48
C TYR A 83 -1.09 10.09 7.58
N LEU A 84 -2.28 10.61 7.27
CA LEU A 84 -3.06 11.39 8.23
C LEU A 84 -3.50 10.55 9.43
N LYS A 85 -3.76 9.27 9.22
CA LYS A 85 -4.23 8.38 10.27
C LYS A 85 -3.09 7.92 11.20
N GLU A 86 -1.93 7.57 10.63
CA GLU A 86 -0.87 6.89 11.38
C GLU A 86 0.33 7.76 11.69
N ILE A 87 0.68 8.72 10.85
CA ILE A 87 1.91 9.51 11.00
C ILE A 87 1.60 10.92 11.51
N ALA A 88 0.65 11.60 10.91
CA ALA A 88 0.35 13.01 11.22
C ALA A 88 -0.70 13.15 12.34
N LYS A 89 -0.66 12.27 13.32
CA LYS A 89 -1.57 12.35 14.46
C LYS A 89 -1.31 13.59 15.31
#